data_522fd953979042e6ceee72b86aa45206
#
_entry.id   522fd953979042e6ceee72b86aa45206
#
_cell.length_a   1.000
_cell.length_b   1.000
_cell.length_c   1.000
_cell.angle_alpha   90.00
_cell.angle_beta   90.00
_cell.angle_gamma   90.00
#
_symmetry.space_group_name_H-M   'P 1'
#
loop_
_entity.id
_entity.type
_entity.pdbx_description
1 polymer ?
#
loop_
_entity_poly.entity_id
_entity_poly.type
_entity_poly.pdbx_seq_one_letter_code
_entity_poly.pdbx_strand_id
1 'polypeptide(L)' 'MFKICKTCGRKIEVPVTTDQFKELDNWRQSPRRITEIAPQLNAGQRELFISGI' A
#
# COMPACT_ATOMS: atom_id res chain seq x y z
N MET A 1 7.28 -5.37 -4.43
CA MET A 1 7.11 -5.54 -2.96
C MET A 1 5.85 -6.36 -2.69
N PHE A 2 5.85 -7.11 -1.61
CA PHE A 2 4.70 -7.93 -1.23
C PHE A 2 4.10 -7.42 0.07
N LYS A 3 2.78 -7.53 0.19
CA LYS A 3 2.05 -7.20 1.41
C LYS A 3 1.19 -8.39 1.80
N ILE A 4 1.22 -8.75 3.08
CA ILE A 4 0.44 -9.87 3.60
C ILE A 4 -0.96 -9.37 3.97
N CYS A 5 -1.98 -9.99 3.39
CA CYS A 5 -3.38 -9.71 3.75
C CYS A 5 -3.65 -10.23 5.17
N LYS A 6 -4.12 -9.37 6.07
CA LYS A 6 -4.38 -9.74 7.45
C LYS A 6 -5.56 -10.69 7.60
N THR A 7 -6.48 -10.67 6.65
CA THR A 7 -7.69 -11.47 6.71
C THR A 7 -7.45 -12.90 6.26
N CYS A 8 -6.80 -13.08 5.11
CA CYS A 8 -6.62 -14.40 4.51
C CYS A 8 -5.17 -14.88 4.53
N GLY A 9 -4.23 -14.05 4.94
CA GLY A 9 -2.81 -14.40 4.98
C GLY A 9 -2.14 -14.48 3.63
N ARG A 10 -2.82 -14.08 2.57
CA ARG A 10 -2.26 -14.15 1.22
C ARG A 10 -1.18 -13.09 1.02
N LYS A 11 -0.16 -13.48 0.29
CA LYS A 11 0.92 -12.60 -0.13
C LYS A 11 0.50 -11.93 -1.43
N ILE A 12 0.35 -10.62 -1.40
CA ILE A 12 -0.12 -9.84 -2.56
C ILE A 12 1.00 -8.94 -3.03
N GLU A 13 1.33 -9.03 -4.32
CA GLU A 13 2.35 -8.18 -4.90
C GLU A 13 1.79 -6.80 -5.22
N VAL A 14 2.55 -5.76 -4.85
CA VAL A 14 2.24 -4.37 -5.17
C VAL A 14 3.41 -3.77 -5.97
N PRO A 15 3.12 -3.05 -7.06
CA PRO A 15 4.16 -2.52 -7.96
C PRO A 15 4.74 -1.21 -7.42
N VAL A 16 5.42 -1.28 -6.28
CA VAL A 16 6.03 -0.12 -5.64
C VAL A 16 7.48 -0.40 -5.28
N THR A 17 8.26 0.68 -5.12
CA THR A 17 9.62 0.57 -4.62
C THR A 17 9.61 0.42 -3.10
N THR A 18 10.78 0.07 -2.53
CA THR A 18 10.92 -0.05 -1.08
C THR A 18 10.57 1.26 -0.38
N ASP A 19 11.04 2.38 -0.93
CA ASP A 19 10.76 3.70 -0.35
C ASP A 19 9.27 4.02 -0.40
N GLN A 20 8.63 3.74 -1.53
CA GLN A 20 7.18 3.94 -1.66
C GLN A 20 6.41 3.05 -0.68
N PHE A 21 6.85 1.81 -0.51
CA PHE A 21 6.21 0.87 0.40
C PHE A 21 6.27 1.38 1.84
N LYS A 22 7.42 1.88 2.27
CA LYS A 22 7.59 2.44 3.61
C LYS A 22 6.68 3.66 3.82
N GLU A 23 6.60 4.53 2.83
CA GLU A 23 5.74 5.70 2.92
C GLU A 23 4.27 5.30 2.94
N LEU A 24 3.88 4.29 2.15
CA LEU A 24 2.52 3.78 2.15
C LEU A 24 2.13 3.15 3.49
N ASP A 25 3.04 2.47 4.16
CA ASP A 25 2.76 1.91 5.49
C ASP A 25 2.43 3.00 6.51
N ASN A 26 2.91 4.21 6.29
CA ASN A 26 2.69 5.36 7.16
C ASN A 26 1.93 6.48 6.44
N TRP A 27 1.11 6.14 5.47
CA TRP A 27 0.47 7.14 4.61
C TRP A 27 -0.37 8.15 5.40
N ARG A 28 -0.97 7.73 6.52
CA ARG A 28 -1.80 8.61 7.34
C ARG A 28 -0.99 9.68 8.04
N GLN A 29 0.29 9.43 8.26
CA GLN A 29 1.21 10.38 8.87
C GLN A 29 1.99 11.16 7.81
N SER A 30 1.90 10.74 6.56
CA SER A 30 2.56 11.41 5.44
C SER A 30 1.75 12.63 5.01
N PRO A 31 2.41 13.71 4.57
CA PRO A 31 1.69 14.86 4.01
C PRO A 31 1.08 14.55 2.64
N ARG A 32 1.42 13.42 2.03
CA ARG A 32 0.92 13.03 0.72
C ARG A 32 -0.14 11.95 0.83
N ARG A 33 -1.07 11.95 -0.11
CA ARG A 33 -2.09 10.90 -0.20
C ARG A 33 -1.50 9.68 -0.87
N ILE A 34 -2.16 8.52 -0.71
CA ILE A 34 -1.72 7.28 -1.34
C ILE A 34 -1.57 7.45 -2.86
N THR A 35 -2.52 8.16 -3.50
CA THR A 35 -2.47 8.41 -4.94
C THR A 35 -1.29 9.29 -5.36
N GLU A 36 -0.76 10.08 -4.45
CA GLU A 36 0.43 10.90 -4.71
C GLU A 36 1.71 10.12 -4.44
N ILE A 37 1.69 9.24 -3.43
CA ILE A 37 2.85 8.41 -3.09
C ILE A 37 3.09 7.38 -4.19
N ALA A 38 2.04 6.70 -4.62
CA ALA A 38 2.14 5.63 -5.61
C ALA A 38 0.94 5.68 -6.56
N PRO A 39 0.98 6.57 -7.56
CA PRO A 39 -0.13 6.71 -8.50
C PRO A 39 -0.37 5.48 -9.37
N GLN A 40 0.61 4.57 -9.43
CA GLN A 40 0.49 3.34 -10.21
C GLN A 40 -0.43 2.30 -9.56
N LEU A 41 -0.81 2.47 -8.29
CA LEU A 41 -1.68 1.52 -7.61
C LEU A 41 -3.11 1.64 -8.08
N ASN A 42 -3.78 0.48 -8.27
CA ASN A 42 -5.22 0.46 -8.55
C ASN A 42 -6.01 0.52 -7.23
N ALA A 43 -7.35 0.59 -7.34
CA ALA A 43 -8.23 0.73 -6.17
C ALA A 43 -8.05 -0.43 -5.17
N GLY A 44 -7.94 -1.67 -5.67
CA GLY A 44 -7.75 -2.83 -4.80
C GLY A 44 -6.43 -2.80 -4.06
N GLN A 45 -5.37 -2.40 -4.74
CA GLN A 45 -4.04 -2.29 -4.13
C GLN A 45 -4.00 -1.18 -3.08
N ARG A 46 -4.65 -0.05 -3.34
CA ARG A 46 -4.74 1.04 -2.37
C ARG A 46 -5.49 0.61 -1.12
N GLU A 47 -6.53 -0.19 -1.27
CA GLU A 47 -7.35 -0.66 -0.17
C GLU A 47 -6.54 -1.47 0.84
N LEU A 48 -5.52 -2.20 0.39
CA LEU A 48 -4.63 -2.95 1.29
C LEU A 48 -3.97 -2.04 2.32
N PHE A 49 -3.68 -0.81 1.94
CA PHE A 49 -3.03 0.16 2.84
C PHE A 49 -4.05 0.96 3.64
N ILE A 50 -5.26 1.12 3.14
CA ILE A 50 -6.31 1.90 3.81
C ILE A 50 -6.96 1.08 4.92
N SER A 51 -7.42 -0.11 4.61
CA SER A 51 -8.15 -0.94 5.57
C SER A 51 -7.28 -1.97 6.27
N GLY A 52 -6.09 -2.23 5.77
CA GLY A 52 -5.20 -3.24 6.31
C GLY A 52 -5.59 -4.66 5.92
N ILE A 53 -6.48 -4.80 4.98
CA ILE A 53 -6.94 -6.09 4.48
C ILE A 53 -6.18 -6.49 3.23
#